data_cf0fac738f87ac5b5cb2aa9e2f0f4ffe
#
_entry.id   cf0fac738f87ac5b5cb2aa9e2f0f4ffe
#
_cell.length_a   1.000
_cell.length_b   1.000
_cell.length_c   1.000
_cell.angle_alpha   90.00
_cell.angle_beta   90.00
_cell.angle_gamma   90.00
#
_symmetry.space_group_name_H-M   'P 1'
#
loop_
_entity.id
_entity.type
_entity.pdbx_description
1 polymer ?
#
loop_
_entity_poly.entity_id
_entity_poly.type
_entity_poly.pdbx_seq_one_letter_code
_entity_poly.pdbx_strand_id
1 'polypeptide(L)'
;IAAGKDSDVTQVSLDTIESTTHRALVRHGCRDDIAVHVANAVRVAESNGNRICGLYYLESYCRQLETGRIDGDVDPVVSVDRPGTVRVDGRLGFAQSAFAAAFPHAVASARANGICGLSVEHTHTCTSLGYFTEQFAREGLLGIGATNATPRVAPPGGSRAVLGTNPFAMAVPDGE
;
A
#
# COMPACT_ATOMS: atom_id res chain seq x y z
N ILE A 1 -32.03 26.85 1.04
CA ILE A 1 -30.72 26.40 0.58
C ILE A 1 -29.70 27.19 1.35
N ALA A 2 -29.15 26.61 2.45
CA ALA A 2 -28.13 27.24 3.26
C ALA A 2 -26.81 27.17 2.50
N ALA A 3 -26.18 28.32 2.27
CA ALA A 3 -24.82 28.42 1.78
C ALA A 3 -23.89 27.73 2.79
N GLY A 4 -23.32 26.60 2.42
CA GLY A 4 -22.30 25.91 3.20
C GLY A 4 -21.12 26.86 3.39
N LYS A 5 -20.64 27.01 4.64
CA LYS A 5 -19.35 27.61 4.95
C LYS A 5 -18.29 26.92 4.09
N ASP A 6 -17.63 27.65 3.22
CA ASP A 6 -16.36 27.27 2.61
C ASP A 6 -15.42 26.96 3.78
N SER A 7 -15.24 25.68 4.06
CA SER A 7 -14.20 25.24 4.98
C SER A 7 -12.89 25.63 4.33
N ASP A 8 -12.07 26.37 5.04
CA ASP A 8 -10.74 26.83 4.64
C ASP A 8 -9.90 25.60 4.27
N VAL A 9 -9.96 25.20 3.00
CA VAL A 9 -9.24 24.02 2.47
C VAL A 9 -7.82 24.49 2.20
N THR A 10 -6.92 24.18 3.13
CA THR A 10 -5.49 24.44 2.93
C THR A 10 -4.96 23.56 1.80
N GLN A 11 -4.51 24.20 0.74
CA GLN A 11 -3.80 23.49 -0.34
C GLN A 11 -2.35 23.27 0.07
N VAL A 12 -1.91 22.01 -0.04
CA VAL A 12 -0.55 21.58 0.30
C VAL A 12 0.04 20.86 -0.90
N SER A 13 1.32 21.11 -1.23
CA SER A 13 1.98 20.42 -2.34
C SER A 13 2.17 18.92 -2.03
N LEU A 14 2.16 18.09 -3.06
CA LEU A 14 2.43 16.66 -2.91
C LEU A 14 3.81 16.37 -2.30
N ASP A 15 4.80 17.19 -2.60
CA ASP A 15 6.14 17.05 -2.02
C ASP A 15 6.15 17.37 -0.52
N THR A 16 5.33 18.33 -0.08
CA THR A 16 5.14 18.62 1.35
C THR A 16 4.43 17.46 2.05
N ILE A 17 3.45 16.85 1.41
CA ILE A 17 2.76 15.66 1.93
C ILE A 17 3.75 14.50 2.11
N GLU A 18 4.52 14.19 1.06
CA GLU A 18 5.52 13.12 1.09
C GLU A 18 6.58 13.35 2.17
N SER A 19 7.23 14.51 2.17
CA SER A 19 8.29 14.83 3.12
C SER A 19 7.80 14.90 4.57
N THR A 20 6.57 15.36 4.80
CA THR A 20 5.98 15.41 6.13
C THR A 20 5.60 14.01 6.62
N THR A 21 5.02 13.18 5.74
CA THR A 21 4.72 11.78 6.04
C THR A 21 5.99 11.02 6.39
N HIS A 22 7.04 11.15 5.59
CA HIS A 22 8.34 10.53 5.84
C HIS A 22 8.89 10.91 7.22
N ARG A 23 9.00 12.22 7.51
CA ARG A 23 9.50 12.70 8.81
C ARG A 23 8.66 12.20 9.98
N ALA A 24 7.32 12.14 9.83
CA ALA A 24 6.44 11.63 10.87
C ALA A 24 6.73 10.15 11.17
N LEU A 25 6.84 9.32 10.14
CA LEU A 25 7.14 7.90 10.28
C LEU A 25 8.49 7.66 10.95
N VAL A 26 9.55 8.36 10.50
CA VAL A 26 10.90 8.24 11.10
C VAL A 26 10.89 8.67 12.56
N ARG A 27 10.19 9.76 12.90
CA ARG A 27 10.05 10.22 14.29
C ARG A 27 9.37 9.20 15.21
N HIS A 28 8.51 8.37 14.66
CA HIS A 28 7.79 7.32 15.38
C HIS A 28 8.44 5.93 15.27
N GLY A 29 9.74 5.87 14.92
CA GLY A 29 10.54 4.65 14.95
C GLY A 29 10.56 3.84 13.65
N CYS A 30 10.12 4.41 12.53
CA CYS A 30 10.31 3.79 11.24
C CYS A 30 11.71 4.06 10.70
N ARG A 31 12.37 3.05 10.16
CA ARG A 31 13.64 3.18 9.45
C ARG A 31 13.48 4.04 8.20
N ASP A 32 14.47 4.85 7.87
CA ASP A 32 14.41 5.89 6.84
C ASP A 32 14.04 5.34 5.45
N ASP A 33 14.68 4.27 5.03
CA ASP A 33 14.43 3.60 3.74
C ASP A 33 13.03 2.98 3.64
N ILE A 34 12.49 2.46 4.75
CA ILE A 34 11.10 1.95 4.82
C ILE A 34 10.12 3.12 4.73
N ALA A 35 10.36 4.20 5.46
CA ALA A 35 9.51 5.38 5.49
C ALA A 35 9.33 6.02 4.10
N VAL A 36 10.36 5.97 3.24
CA VAL A 36 10.30 6.46 1.84
C VAL A 36 9.19 5.75 1.06
N HIS A 37 9.08 4.43 1.15
CA HIS A 37 8.07 3.67 0.41
C HIS A 37 6.64 4.00 0.85
N VAL A 38 6.44 4.16 2.15
CA VAL A 38 5.13 4.50 2.73
C VAL A 38 4.75 5.94 2.38
N ALA A 39 5.69 6.88 2.48
CA ALA A 39 5.47 8.29 2.15
C ALA A 39 5.11 8.47 0.67
N ASN A 40 5.79 7.76 -0.22
CA ASN A 40 5.46 7.75 -1.65
C ASN A 40 4.05 7.18 -1.91
N ALA A 41 3.66 6.10 -1.24
CA ALA A 41 2.32 5.55 -1.38
C ALA A 41 1.23 6.52 -0.92
N VAL A 42 1.46 7.25 0.18
CA VAL A 42 0.57 8.31 0.66
C VAL A 42 0.48 9.46 -0.37
N ARG A 43 1.60 9.91 -0.91
CA ARG A 43 1.66 10.93 -1.96
C ARG A 43 0.85 10.52 -3.20
N VAL A 44 1.01 9.29 -3.68
CA VAL A 44 0.26 8.77 -4.83
C VAL A 44 -1.24 8.69 -4.52
N ALA A 45 -1.63 8.24 -3.34
CA ALA A 45 -3.04 8.20 -2.94
C ALA A 45 -3.66 9.60 -2.93
N GLU A 46 -2.98 10.61 -2.39
CA GLU A 46 -3.43 12.02 -2.37
C GLU A 46 -3.50 12.60 -3.79
N SER A 47 -2.52 12.32 -4.66
CA SER A 47 -2.53 12.80 -6.04
C SER A 47 -3.71 12.26 -6.85
N ASN A 48 -4.17 11.06 -6.54
CA ASN A 48 -5.33 10.43 -7.16
C ASN A 48 -6.68 10.80 -6.48
N GLY A 49 -6.67 11.70 -5.50
CA GLY A 49 -7.85 12.08 -4.73
C GLY A 49 -8.34 11.01 -3.76
N ASN A 50 -7.61 9.92 -3.58
CA ASN A 50 -7.93 8.83 -2.65
C ASN A 50 -7.48 9.17 -1.21
N ARG A 51 -8.05 10.22 -0.64
CA ARG A 51 -7.65 10.76 0.68
C ARG A 51 -7.74 9.76 1.82
N ILE A 52 -8.68 8.81 1.74
CA ILE A 52 -8.81 7.74 2.75
C ILE A 52 -7.56 6.88 2.80
N CYS A 53 -6.93 6.61 1.66
CA CYS A 53 -5.67 5.85 1.57
C CYS A 53 -4.42 6.74 1.69
N GLY A 54 -4.59 8.05 1.82
CA GLY A 54 -3.54 9.06 1.96
C GLY A 54 -3.26 9.43 3.41
N LEU A 55 -3.20 10.72 3.68
CA LEU A 55 -2.88 11.28 5.01
C LEU A 55 -3.82 10.83 6.13
N TYR A 56 -5.04 10.43 5.81
CA TYR A 56 -6.01 9.93 6.79
C TYR A 56 -5.46 8.78 7.65
N TYR A 57 -4.60 7.93 7.08
CA TYR A 57 -4.02 6.81 7.82
C TYR A 57 -2.71 7.14 8.55
N LEU A 58 -2.10 8.31 8.34
CA LEU A 58 -0.79 8.63 8.90
C LEU A 58 -0.75 8.55 10.43
N GLU A 59 -1.75 9.10 11.11
CA GLU A 59 -1.84 8.98 12.58
C GLU A 59 -1.89 7.51 13.03
N SER A 60 -2.65 6.69 12.31
CA SER A 60 -2.76 5.26 12.60
C SER A 60 -1.43 4.54 12.41
N TYR A 61 -0.66 4.88 11.37
CA TYR A 61 0.68 4.33 11.16
C TYR A 61 1.62 4.68 12.31
N CYS A 62 1.69 5.95 12.68
CA CYS A 62 2.53 6.41 13.79
C CYS A 62 2.19 5.68 15.09
N ARG A 63 0.91 5.56 15.42
CA ARG A 63 0.46 4.84 16.62
C ARG A 63 0.79 3.34 16.57
N GLN A 64 0.69 2.71 15.42
CA GLN A 64 1.01 1.29 15.26
C GLN A 64 2.52 1.03 15.36
N LEU A 65 3.37 1.95 14.91
CA LEU A 65 4.82 1.92 15.13
C LEU A 65 5.14 2.02 16.63
N GLU A 66 4.58 3.02 17.32
CA GLU A 66 4.81 3.21 18.76
C GLU A 66 4.40 2.02 19.62
N THR A 67 3.33 1.33 19.23
CA THR A 67 2.82 0.16 19.97
C THR A 67 3.49 -1.15 19.56
N GLY A 68 4.42 -1.14 18.61
CA GLY A 68 5.09 -2.33 18.08
C GLY A 68 4.15 -3.25 17.27
N ARG A 69 2.98 -2.77 16.89
CA ARG A 69 2.08 -3.52 16.00
C ARG A 69 2.60 -3.59 14.57
N ILE A 70 3.29 -2.55 14.14
CA ILE A 70 4.10 -2.53 12.92
C ILE A 70 5.56 -2.50 13.35
N ASP A 71 6.35 -3.42 12.81
CA ASP A 71 7.80 -3.35 12.91
C ASP A 71 8.34 -2.39 11.84
N GLY A 72 8.79 -1.24 12.28
CA GLY A 72 9.32 -0.17 11.41
C GLY A 72 10.78 -0.37 11.00
N ASP A 73 11.46 -1.41 11.48
CA ASP A 73 12.91 -1.63 11.26
C ASP A 73 13.21 -3.04 10.71
N VAL A 74 12.22 -3.71 10.16
CA VAL A 74 12.37 -5.09 9.69
C VAL A 74 12.65 -5.15 8.19
N ASP A 75 13.59 -6.00 7.80
CA ASP A 75 13.81 -6.34 6.39
C ASP A 75 12.84 -7.46 5.95
N PRO A 76 12.08 -7.27 4.87
CA PRO A 76 11.25 -8.31 4.31
C PRO A 76 12.10 -9.43 3.71
N VAL A 77 11.57 -10.66 3.73
CA VAL A 77 12.25 -11.83 3.18
C VAL A 77 11.57 -12.25 1.88
N VAL A 78 12.28 -12.13 0.77
CA VAL A 78 11.80 -12.53 -0.55
C VAL A 78 12.24 -13.95 -0.86
N SER A 79 11.34 -14.78 -1.37
CA SER A 79 11.61 -16.13 -1.87
C SER A 79 11.06 -16.33 -3.30
N VAL A 80 11.85 -17.02 -4.12
CA VAL A 80 11.51 -17.37 -5.51
C VAL A 80 11.70 -18.88 -5.67
N ASP A 81 10.75 -19.64 -5.13
CA ASP A 81 10.88 -21.09 -5.02
C ASP A 81 10.46 -21.84 -6.29
N ARG A 82 9.68 -21.19 -7.17
CA ARG A 82 9.14 -21.78 -8.40
C ARG A 82 9.11 -20.75 -9.53
N PRO A 83 9.26 -21.17 -10.79
CA PRO A 83 9.01 -20.31 -11.94
C PRO A 83 7.60 -19.67 -11.85
N GLY A 84 7.50 -18.39 -12.18
CA GLY A 84 6.22 -17.66 -12.15
C GLY A 84 5.65 -17.40 -10.75
N THR A 85 6.43 -17.61 -9.67
CA THR A 85 5.95 -17.38 -8.29
C THR A 85 7.01 -16.67 -7.47
N VAL A 86 6.62 -15.56 -6.86
CA VAL A 86 7.42 -14.79 -5.89
C VAL A 86 6.60 -14.63 -4.60
N ARG A 87 7.23 -14.84 -3.46
CA ARG A 87 6.65 -14.62 -2.15
C ARG A 87 7.51 -13.64 -1.37
N VAL A 88 6.88 -12.80 -0.58
CA VAL A 88 7.57 -11.94 0.36
C VAL A 88 6.88 -11.98 1.72
N ASP A 89 7.65 -12.33 2.73
CA ASP A 89 7.26 -12.21 4.13
C ASP A 89 7.70 -10.82 4.63
N GLY A 90 6.75 -9.96 4.94
CA GLY A 90 7.01 -8.62 5.46
C GLY A 90 7.30 -8.57 6.96
N ARG A 91 7.26 -9.71 7.67
CA ARG A 91 7.65 -9.85 9.08
C ARG A 91 7.02 -8.81 10.00
N LEU A 92 5.73 -8.52 9.79
CA LEU A 92 4.93 -7.48 10.45
C LEU A 92 5.31 -6.04 10.13
N GLY A 93 6.12 -5.81 9.09
CA GLY A 93 6.43 -4.49 8.56
C GLY A 93 5.33 -3.92 7.65
N PHE A 94 5.65 -2.85 6.96
CA PHE A 94 4.76 -2.22 5.98
C PHE A 94 4.67 -3.01 4.66
N ALA A 95 3.46 -3.11 4.10
CA ALA A 95 3.25 -3.76 2.81
C ALA A 95 3.99 -3.08 1.66
N GLN A 96 4.18 -1.76 1.74
CA GLN A 96 4.88 -0.97 0.73
C GLN A 96 6.36 -1.34 0.61
N SER A 97 7.06 -1.49 1.74
CA SER A 97 8.47 -1.90 1.75
C SER A 97 8.64 -3.37 1.34
N ALA A 98 7.75 -4.25 1.81
CA ALA A 98 7.75 -5.66 1.41
C ALA A 98 7.52 -5.82 -0.10
N PHE A 99 6.56 -5.08 -0.65
CA PHE A 99 6.32 -5.06 -2.09
C PHE A 99 7.54 -4.52 -2.86
N ALA A 100 8.13 -3.40 -2.43
CA ALA A 100 9.29 -2.81 -3.09
C ALA A 100 10.47 -3.80 -3.17
N ALA A 101 10.71 -4.59 -2.12
CA ALA A 101 11.73 -5.63 -2.12
C ALA A 101 11.43 -6.76 -3.10
N ALA A 102 10.15 -7.16 -3.24
CA ALA A 102 9.74 -8.26 -4.11
C ALA A 102 9.52 -7.85 -5.57
N PHE A 103 9.23 -6.58 -5.82
CA PHE A 103 8.83 -6.08 -7.13
C PHE A 103 9.81 -6.39 -8.27
N PRO A 104 11.13 -6.17 -8.15
CA PRO A 104 12.09 -6.53 -9.22
C PRO A 104 12.06 -8.02 -9.57
N HIS A 105 11.91 -8.87 -8.57
CA HIS A 105 11.82 -10.32 -8.75
C HIS A 105 10.52 -10.72 -9.47
N ALA A 106 9.40 -10.07 -9.12
CA ALA A 106 8.12 -10.32 -9.76
C ALA A 106 8.12 -9.89 -11.23
N VAL A 107 8.68 -8.72 -11.55
CA VAL A 107 8.84 -8.24 -12.94
C VAL A 107 9.72 -9.18 -13.75
N ALA A 108 10.89 -9.56 -13.23
CA ALA A 108 11.79 -10.49 -13.90
C ALA A 108 11.11 -11.85 -14.14
N SER A 109 10.40 -12.36 -13.15
CA SER A 109 9.67 -13.64 -13.23
C SER A 109 8.52 -13.57 -14.25
N ALA A 110 7.76 -12.48 -14.28
CA ALA A 110 6.69 -12.29 -15.26
C ALA A 110 7.22 -12.24 -16.69
N ARG A 111 8.31 -11.52 -16.92
CA ARG A 111 8.95 -11.44 -18.24
C ARG A 111 9.52 -12.78 -18.71
N ALA A 112 10.08 -13.58 -17.81
CA ALA A 112 10.64 -14.88 -18.13
C ALA A 112 9.59 -15.96 -18.36
N ASN A 113 8.45 -15.91 -17.69
CA ASN A 113 7.46 -16.99 -17.67
C ASN A 113 6.10 -16.60 -18.29
N GLY A 114 5.94 -15.34 -18.73
CA GLY A 114 4.68 -14.80 -19.25
C GLY A 114 3.67 -14.41 -18.15
N ILE A 115 3.85 -14.85 -16.92
CA ILE A 115 3.02 -14.55 -15.76
C ILE A 115 3.83 -14.69 -14.48
N CYS A 116 3.47 -13.93 -13.45
CA CYS A 116 3.99 -14.11 -12.09
C CYS A 116 2.88 -13.92 -11.06
N GLY A 117 2.73 -14.86 -10.14
CA GLY A 117 1.99 -14.68 -8.90
C GLY A 117 2.90 -14.10 -7.83
N LEU A 118 2.60 -12.91 -7.31
CA LEU A 118 3.27 -12.30 -6.16
C LEU A 118 2.39 -12.37 -4.92
N SER A 119 2.85 -13.06 -3.87
CA SER A 119 2.21 -13.06 -2.54
C SER A 119 2.98 -12.16 -1.60
N VAL A 120 2.27 -11.21 -0.97
CA VAL A 120 2.79 -10.32 0.08
C VAL A 120 2.12 -10.71 1.39
N GLU A 121 2.90 -11.22 2.33
CA GLU A 121 2.40 -11.87 3.54
C GLU A 121 2.93 -11.17 4.80
N HIS A 122 2.22 -11.34 5.93
CA HIS A 122 2.59 -10.81 7.25
C HIS A 122 2.96 -9.33 7.22
N THR A 123 2.13 -8.51 6.55
CA THR A 123 2.32 -7.07 6.43
C THR A 123 1.15 -6.29 7.00
N HIS A 124 1.40 -5.03 7.30
CA HIS A 124 0.36 -4.09 7.69
C HIS A 124 0.06 -3.12 6.57
N THR A 125 -1.23 -2.90 6.40
CA THR A 125 -1.90 -1.82 5.69
C THR A 125 -1.36 -1.52 4.30
N CYS A 126 -1.89 -2.22 3.30
CA CYS A 126 -1.59 -1.91 1.90
C CYS A 126 -2.25 -0.59 1.44
N THR A 127 -3.29 -0.11 2.12
CA THR A 127 -4.11 1.08 1.77
C THR A 127 -4.63 1.08 0.34
N SER A 128 -4.04 1.87 -0.57
CA SER A 128 -4.45 1.92 -1.97
C SER A 128 -3.86 0.76 -2.76
N LEU A 129 -4.71 -0.18 -3.15
CA LEU A 129 -4.26 -1.36 -3.91
C LEU A 129 -3.80 -0.98 -5.33
N GLY A 130 -4.35 0.10 -5.91
CA GLY A 130 -3.90 0.66 -7.18
C GLY A 130 -2.43 1.05 -7.19
N TYR A 131 -1.89 1.55 -6.07
CA TYR A 131 -0.47 1.87 -5.93
C TYR A 131 0.46 0.72 -6.34
N PHE A 132 0.09 -0.51 -6.03
CA PHE A 132 0.89 -1.69 -6.35
C PHE A 132 0.70 -2.12 -7.81
N THR A 133 -0.54 -2.14 -8.29
CA THR A 133 -0.83 -2.61 -9.66
C THR A 133 -0.32 -1.64 -10.73
N GLU A 134 -0.38 -0.33 -10.49
CA GLU A 134 0.14 0.70 -11.40
C GLU A 134 1.65 0.57 -11.64
N GLN A 135 2.42 0.11 -10.67
CA GLN A 135 3.86 -0.08 -10.84
C GLN A 135 4.16 -1.15 -11.89
N PHE A 136 3.37 -2.23 -11.95
CA PHE A 136 3.48 -3.21 -13.03
C PHE A 136 3.09 -2.66 -14.39
N ALA A 137 2.05 -1.81 -14.45
CA ALA A 137 1.65 -1.16 -15.69
C ALA A 137 2.76 -0.27 -16.26
N ARG A 138 3.50 0.45 -15.41
CA ARG A 138 4.68 1.24 -15.82
C ARG A 138 5.84 0.38 -16.35
N GLU A 139 5.88 -0.90 -16.00
CA GLU A 139 6.83 -1.88 -16.54
C GLU A 139 6.31 -2.59 -17.81
N GLY A 140 5.18 -2.14 -18.38
CA GLY A 140 4.55 -2.74 -19.54
C GLY A 140 3.84 -4.07 -19.25
N LEU A 141 3.49 -4.33 -18.00
CA LEU A 141 2.82 -5.56 -17.55
C LEU A 141 1.39 -5.25 -17.09
N LEU A 142 0.47 -6.17 -17.34
CA LEU A 142 -0.85 -6.14 -16.71
C LEU A 142 -0.71 -6.45 -15.22
N GLY A 143 -1.06 -5.50 -14.36
CA GLY A 143 -1.08 -5.65 -12.91
C GLY A 143 -2.48 -5.96 -12.38
N ILE A 144 -2.65 -7.08 -11.69
CA ILE A 144 -3.89 -7.45 -11.00
C ILE A 144 -3.57 -7.66 -9.53
N GLY A 145 -4.34 -7.04 -8.63
CA GLY A 145 -4.16 -7.14 -7.19
C GLY A 145 -5.45 -7.39 -6.46
N ALA A 146 -5.40 -8.22 -5.45
CA ALA A 146 -6.48 -8.44 -4.50
C ALA A 146 -5.91 -8.53 -3.08
N THR A 147 -6.68 -8.12 -2.09
CA THR A 147 -6.30 -8.27 -0.68
C THR A 147 -7.51 -8.56 0.18
N ASN A 148 -7.29 -9.24 1.29
CA ASN A 148 -8.29 -9.37 2.34
C ASN A 148 -8.26 -8.14 3.25
N ALA A 149 -9.39 -7.85 3.88
CA ALA A 149 -9.54 -6.77 4.85
C ALA A 149 -10.20 -7.27 6.13
N THR A 150 -9.99 -6.54 7.22
CA THR A 150 -10.66 -6.84 8.50
C THR A 150 -12.18 -6.82 8.34
N PRO A 151 -12.92 -7.69 9.06
CA PRO A 151 -14.38 -7.75 8.99
C PRO A 151 -15.03 -6.42 9.42
N ARG A 152 -15.74 -5.78 8.48
CA ARG A 152 -16.49 -4.53 8.69
C ARG A 152 -17.86 -4.53 8.06
N VAL A 153 -18.20 -5.60 7.32
CA VAL A 153 -19.47 -5.70 6.58
C VAL A 153 -20.27 -6.89 7.13
N ALA A 154 -21.53 -6.64 7.44
CA ALA A 154 -22.48 -7.70 7.79
C ALA A 154 -23.02 -8.35 6.50
N PRO A 155 -23.28 -9.67 6.48
CA PRO A 155 -23.93 -10.30 5.35
C PRO A 155 -25.39 -9.84 5.24
N PRO A 156 -26.06 -10.00 4.10
CA PRO A 156 -27.49 -9.72 3.95
C PRO A 156 -28.32 -10.42 5.03
N GLY A 157 -29.16 -9.66 5.73
CA GLY A 157 -29.98 -10.17 6.84
C GLY A 157 -29.26 -10.36 8.17
N GLY A 158 -27.95 -10.14 8.22
CA GLY A 158 -27.15 -10.21 9.45
C GLY A 158 -26.87 -8.83 10.04
N SER A 159 -26.54 -8.78 11.34
CA SER A 159 -26.15 -7.56 12.06
C SER A 159 -24.69 -7.53 12.48
N ARG A 160 -24.00 -8.68 12.43
CA ARG A 160 -22.59 -8.81 12.82
C ARG A 160 -21.67 -8.68 11.62
N ALA A 161 -20.67 -7.82 11.71
CA ALA A 161 -19.62 -7.69 10.71
C ALA A 161 -18.73 -8.95 10.68
N VAL A 162 -18.74 -9.69 9.57
CA VAL A 162 -17.97 -10.93 9.36
C VAL A 162 -17.22 -10.95 8.04
N LEU A 163 -17.50 -9.99 7.14
CA LEU A 163 -16.85 -9.86 5.85
C LEU A 163 -15.93 -8.62 5.82
N GLY A 164 -14.74 -8.75 5.22
CA GLY A 164 -13.92 -7.62 4.82
C GLY A 164 -14.41 -6.99 3.53
N THR A 165 -13.97 -5.78 3.21
CA THR A 165 -14.25 -5.11 1.93
C THR A 165 -13.52 -5.78 0.77
N ASN A 166 -12.41 -6.48 1.04
CA ASN A 166 -11.64 -7.31 0.12
C ASN A 166 -11.48 -6.67 -1.27
N PRO A 167 -10.78 -5.54 -1.36
CA PRO A 167 -10.68 -4.77 -2.59
C PRO A 167 -9.91 -5.52 -3.70
N PHE A 168 -10.24 -5.17 -4.91
CA PHE A 168 -9.57 -5.61 -6.14
C PHE A 168 -9.10 -4.38 -6.92
N ALA A 169 -7.95 -4.46 -7.56
CA ALA A 169 -7.43 -3.45 -8.46
C ALA A 169 -6.82 -4.08 -9.71
N MET A 170 -6.90 -3.37 -10.82
CA MET A 170 -6.27 -3.73 -12.08
C MET A 170 -5.67 -2.49 -12.71
N ALA A 171 -4.48 -2.62 -13.26
CA ALA A 171 -3.82 -1.59 -14.04
C ALA A 171 -3.29 -2.21 -15.34
N VAL A 172 -3.47 -1.50 -16.45
CA VAL A 172 -2.99 -1.89 -17.76
C VAL A 172 -1.99 -0.86 -18.25
N PRO A 173 -0.97 -1.26 -19.04
CA PRO A 173 -0.11 -0.31 -19.73
C PRO A 173 -0.93 0.58 -20.68
N ASP A 174 -0.58 1.87 -20.76
CA ASP A 174 -1.25 2.85 -21.63
C ASP A 174 -0.77 2.81 -23.08
N GLY A 175 0.26 2.04 -23.37
CA GLY A 175 0.74 1.80 -24.73
C GLY A 175 1.64 2.89 -25.30
N GLU A 176 2.20 3.79 -24.45
CA GLU A 176 3.24 4.75 -24.84
C GLU A 176 4.65 4.13 -24.82
#